data_bdfa09e8c9b97e25d76c6b8b524c44e5
#
_entry.id   bdfa09e8c9b97e25d76c6b8b524c44e5
#
_cell.length_a   1.000
_cell.length_b   1.000
_cell.length_c   1.000
_cell.angle_alpha   90.00
_cell.angle_beta   90.00
_cell.angle_gamma   90.00
#
_symmetry.space_group_name_H-M   'P 1'
#
loop_
_entity.id
_entity.type
_entity.pdbx_description
1 polymer ?
#
loop_
_entity_poly.entity_id
_entity_poly.type
_entity_poly.pdbx_seq_one_letter_code
_entity_poly.pdbx_strand_id
1 'polypeptide(L)'
;MNLKKIIRQKIFKPYSLRYEKSKNKIIKANIDLIPNGKILDLGGNTGERMKSLFPNKTEGIYITDISEKALDVAKNHNGYNTILLDESGNIPFEDKYFDLVFSNSVIEHVTVDKNQVYNITSTKTFKEQSLARQSRFAEEIKRVGKKYFVQTPYKHFIVESHLWFPSLYLYLPRKIQIKLIRFLNKFWIKRTSPDFSLLTINDFKGLFSEAKIIKEKSFFLTKSLIAIKN
;
A
#
# COMPACT_ATOMS: atom_id res chain seq x y z
N MET A 1 32.08 -6.10 6.64
CA MET A 1 30.78 -5.63 6.05
C MET A 1 29.66 -6.41 6.70
N ASN A 2 28.63 -5.76 7.25
CA ASN A 2 27.59 -6.42 8.05
C ASN A 2 26.75 -7.37 7.16
N LEU A 3 26.61 -8.65 7.54
CA LEU A 3 25.88 -9.71 6.82
C LEU A 3 24.47 -9.25 6.38
N LYS A 4 23.76 -8.49 7.25
CA LYS A 4 22.44 -7.91 6.92
C LYS A 4 22.51 -6.98 5.73
N LYS A 5 23.56 -6.16 5.60
CA LYS A 5 23.77 -5.24 4.48
C LYS A 5 24.01 -6.01 3.19
N ILE A 6 24.79 -7.09 3.25
CA ILE A 6 25.07 -7.96 2.08
C ILE A 6 23.79 -8.62 1.57
N ILE A 7 23.01 -9.26 2.47
CA ILE A 7 21.75 -9.93 2.14
C ILE A 7 20.78 -8.91 1.53
N ARG A 8 20.62 -7.73 2.14
CA ARG A 8 19.75 -6.67 1.64
C ARG A 8 20.15 -6.20 0.25
N GLN A 9 21.45 -6.00 -0.02
CA GLN A 9 21.94 -5.49 -1.31
C GLN A 9 21.96 -6.56 -2.39
N LYS A 10 22.41 -7.79 -2.09
CA LYS A 10 22.63 -8.83 -3.11
C LYS A 10 21.38 -9.68 -3.41
N ILE A 11 20.47 -9.85 -2.47
CA ILE A 11 19.29 -10.69 -2.64
C ILE A 11 18.04 -9.84 -2.80
N PHE A 12 17.73 -8.99 -1.82
CA PHE A 12 16.46 -8.29 -1.80
C PHE A 12 16.36 -7.11 -2.76
N LYS A 13 17.43 -6.33 -2.95
CA LYS A 13 17.43 -5.19 -3.86
C LYS A 13 17.19 -5.59 -5.32
N PRO A 14 17.89 -6.58 -5.90
CA PRO A 14 17.62 -7.04 -7.27
C PRO A 14 16.21 -7.59 -7.44
N TYR A 15 15.73 -8.36 -6.45
CA TYR A 15 14.36 -8.89 -6.45
C TYR A 15 13.32 -7.76 -6.44
N SER A 16 13.49 -6.75 -5.58
CA SER A 16 12.56 -5.62 -5.52
C SER A 16 12.55 -4.80 -6.80
N LEU A 17 13.71 -4.55 -7.41
CA LEU A 17 13.82 -3.83 -8.69
C LEU A 17 13.12 -4.58 -9.85
N ARG A 18 13.30 -5.91 -9.92
CA ARG A 18 12.60 -6.73 -10.92
C ARG A 18 11.09 -6.68 -10.71
N TYR A 19 10.65 -6.75 -9.46
CA TYR A 19 9.25 -6.66 -9.09
C TYR A 19 8.66 -5.28 -9.43
N GLU A 20 9.37 -4.19 -9.14
CA GLU A 20 8.95 -2.84 -9.49
C GLU A 20 8.79 -2.65 -11.01
N LYS A 21 9.71 -3.18 -11.81
CA LYS A 21 9.60 -3.15 -13.27
C LYS A 21 8.36 -3.91 -13.77
N SER A 22 8.09 -5.10 -13.22
CA SER A 22 6.88 -5.88 -13.53
C SER A 22 5.61 -5.10 -13.19
N LYS A 23 5.56 -4.52 -12.01
CA LYS A 23 4.43 -3.70 -11.54
C LYS A 23 4.21 -2.48 -12.44
N ASN A 24 5.25 -1.74 -12.78
CA ASN A 24 5.16 -0.60 -13.69
C ASN A 24 4.62 -0.99 -15.07
N LYS A 25 4.98 -2.19 -15.56
CA LYS A 25 4.41 -2.72 -16.81
C LYS A 25 2.91 -2.98 -16.69
N ILE A 26 2.46 -3.58 -15.58
CA ILE A 26 1.02 -3.80 -15.34
C ILE A 26 0.28 -2.47 -15.23
N ILE A 27 0.83 -1.50 -14.52
CA ILE A 27 0.24 -0.17 -14.40
C ILE A 27 0.09 0.47 -15.77
N LYS A 28 1.17 0.57 -16.54
CA LYS A 28 1.17 1.20 -17.88
C LYS A 28 0.26 0.49 -18.89
N ALA A 29 0.06 -0.81 -18.74
CA ALA A 29 -0.81 -1.58 -19.64
C ALA A 29 -2.31 -1.49 -19.30
N ASN A 30 -2.66 -1.03 -18.11
CA ASN A 30 -4.05 -1.05 -17.62
C ASN A 30 -4.57 0.32 -17.18
N ILE A 31 -3.73 1.34 -17.17
CA ILE A 31 -4.15 2.71 -16.86
C ILE A 31 -3.98 3.53 -18.13
N ASP A 32 -5.08 4.03 -18.67
CA ASP A 32 -5.04 5.08 -19.68
C ASP A 32 -4.50 6.34 -19.02
N LEU A 33 -3.24 6.65 -19.34
CA LEU A 33 -2.57 7.84 -18.85
C LEU A 33 -3.25 9.05 -19.48
N ILE A 34 -3.99 9.81 -18.68
CA ILE A 34 -4.60 11.07 -19.13
C ILE A 34 -3.51 12.15 -19.01
N PRO A 35 -2.95 12.66 -20.12
CA PRO A 35 -1.81 13.57 -20.06
C PRO A 35 -2.06 14.81 -19.19
N ASN A 36 -3.28 15.36 -19.24
CA ASN A 36 -3.68 16.57 -18.50
C ASN A 36 -4.62 16.28 -17.33
N GLY A 37 -4.81 15.01 -16.95
CA GLY A 37 -5.71 14.63 -15.86
C GLY A 37 -5.12 14.91 -14.47
N LYS A 38 -6.03 15.11 -13.50
CA LYS A 38 -5.68 15.20 -12.08
C LYS A 38 -5.49 13.79 -11.51
N ILE A 39 -4.33 13.54 -10.90
CA ILE A 39 -3.97 12.25 -10.32
C ILE A 39 -3.76 12.41 -8.82
N LEU A 40 -4.44 11.59 -8.03
CA LEU A 40 -4.21 11.47 -6.59
C LEU A 40 -3.40 10.21 -6.30
N ASP A 41 -2.25 10.34 -5.64
CA ASP A 41 -1.46 9.24 -5.08
C ASP A 41 -1.70 9.16 -3.58
N LEU A 42 -2.53 8.20 -3.16
CA LEU A 42 -2.88 7.96 -1.75
C LEU A 42 -1.78 7.16 -1.06
N GLY A 43 -1.20 7.74 0.01
CA GLY A 43 -0.05 7.18 0.69
C GLY A 43 1.20 7.19 -0.18
N GLY A 44 1.34 8.22 -1.02
CA GLY A 44 2.39 8.35 -2.04
C GLY A 44 3.78 8.65 -1.46
N ASN A 45 3.89 8.86 -0.13
CA ASN A 45 5.13 9.17 0.55
C ASN A 45 5.86 10.36 -0.13
N THR A 46 7.09 10.17 -0.60
CA THR A 46 7.88 11.22 -1.28
C THR A 46 7.52 11.45 -2.75
N GLY A 47 6.51 10.74 -3.30
CA GLY A 47 6.11 10.86 -4.71
C GLY A 47 7.01 10.14 -5.72
N GLU A 48 8.00 9.38 -5.28
CA GLU A 48 8.94 8.67 -6.18
C GLU A 48 8.22 7.71 -7.15
N ARG A 49 7.08 7.15 -6.75
CA ARG A 49 6.28 6.30 -7.62
C ARG A 49 5.69 7.10 -8.78
N MET A 50 5.13 8.27 -8.49
CA MET A 50 4.59 9.16 -9.53
C MET A 50 5.69 9.64 -10.47
N LYS A 51 6.86 10.00 -9.96
CA LYS A 51 8.04 10.35 -10.77
C LYS A 51 8.46 9.22 -11.71
N SER A 52 8.43 7.97 -11.25
CA SER A 52 8.76 6.80 -12.08
C SER A 52 7.71 6.50 -13.16
N LEU A 53 6.43 6.75 -12.87
CA LEU A 53 5.33 6.51 -13.81
C LEU A 53 5.14 7.64 -14.80
N PHE A 54 5.35 8.88 -14.34
CA PHE A 54 5.09 10.12 -15.07
C PHE A 54 6.30 11.07 -14.97
N PRO A 55 7.45 10.73 -15.56
CA PRO A 55 8.72 11.45 -15.34
C PRO A 55 8.67 12.91 -15.78
N ASN A 56 7.77 13.26 -16.72
CA ASN A 56 7.65 14.60 -17.30
C ASN A 56 6.37 15.33 -16.85
N LYS A 57 5.66 14.80 -15.83
CA LYS A 57 4.41 15.40 -15.33
C LYS A 57 4.56 15.69 -13.83
N THR A 58 4.42 16.95 -13.48
CA THR A 58 4.31 17.40 -12.08
C THR A 58 2.97 18.06 -11.83
N GLU A 59 2.49 18.82 -12.81
CA GLU A 59 1.19 19.50 -12.75
C GLU A 59 0.04 18.49 -12.68
N GLY A 60 -0.94 18.80 -11.84
CA GLY A 60 -2.11 17.95 -11.63
C GLY A 60 -1.84 16.66 -10.84
N ILE A 61 -0.63 16.46 -10.30
CA ILE A 61 -0.34 15.36 -9.38
C ILE A 61 -0.46 15.84 -7.93
N TYR A 62 -1.24 15.10 -7.16
CA TYR A 62 -1.50 15.32 -5.74
C TYR A 62 -0.98 14.12 -4.96
N ILE A 63 -0.07 14.35 -4.02
CA ILE A 63 0.47 13.32 -3.13
C ILE A 63 -0.16 13.49 -1.76
N THR A 64 -0.73 12.43 -1.22
CA THR A 64 -1.24 12.42 0.14
C THR A 64 -0.47 11.41 0.98
N ASP A 65 -0.21 11.75 2.21
CA ASP A 65 0.39 10.87 3.21
C ASP A 65 0.04 11.36 4.62
N ILE A 66 0.24 10.53 5.63
CA ILE A 66 0.16 10.90 7.05
C ILE A 66 1.50 11.43 7.58
N SER A 67 2.56 11.35 6.78
CA SER A 67 3.91 11.79 7.12
C SER A 67 4.21 13.16 6.50
N GLU A 68 4.13 14.20 7.31
CA GLU A 68 4.48 15.57 6.90
C GLU A 68 5.89 15.66 6.29
N LYS A 69 6.88 14.98 6.90
CA LYS A 69 8.26 14.95 6.38
C LYS A 69 8.36 14.35 4.98
N ALA A 70 7.55 13.34 4.66
CA ALA A 70 7.52 12.75 3.34
C ALA A 70 6.89 13.71 2.32
N LEU A 71 5.83 14.39 2.73
CA LEU A 71 5.16 15.39 1.90
C LEU A 71 6.04 16.62 1.63
N ASP A 72 6.85 17.05 2.58
CA ASP A 72 7.84 18.11 2.36
C ASP A 72 8.84 17.74 1.25
N VAL A 73 9.29 16.49 1.22
CA VAL A 73 10.15 15.99 0.13
C VAL A 73 9.39 15.97 -1.20
N ALA A 74 8.15 15.48 -1.21
CA ALA A 74 7.31 15.43 -2.40
C ALA A 74 7.09 16.83 -3.01
N LYS A 75 6.84 17.83 -2.15
CA LYS A 75 6.64 19.22 -2.54
C LYS A 75 7.93 19.88 -3.01
N ASN A 76 8.97 19.85 -2.18
CA ASN A 76 10.18 20.66 -2.40
C ASN A 76 11.13 20.07 -3.45
N HIS A 77 11.20 18.73 -3.57
CA HIS A 77 12.11 18.06 -4.50
C HIS A 77 11.44 17.65 -5.82
N ASN A 78 10.12 17.41 -5.80
CA ASN A 78 9.41 16.90 -6.97
C ASN A 78 8.32 17.85 -7.49
N GLY A 79 8.03 18.95 -6.79
CA GLY A 79 7.07 19.99 -7.24
C GLY A 79 5.61 19.55 -7.24
N TYR A 80 5.24 18.51 -6.47
CA TYR A 80 3.87 18.01 -6.41
C TYR A 80 3.00 18.82 -5.46
N ASN A 81 1.68 18.83 -5.69
CA ASN A 81 0.71 19.26 -4.69
C ASN A 81 0.67 18.22 -3.56
N THR A 82 0.73 18.67 -2.31
CA THR A 82 0.77 17.76 -1.16
C THR A 82 -0.37 18.03 -0.20
N ILE A 83 -0.93 16.96 0.38
CA ILE A 83 -2.04 17.03 1.34
C ILE A 83 -1.75 16.06 2.48
N LEU A 84 -1.67 16.60 3.69
CA LEU A 84 -1.55 15.81 4.90
C LEU A 84 -2.92 15.21 5.22
N LEU A 85 -3.00 13.89 5.28
CA LEU A 85 -4.20 13.18 5.74
C LEU A 85 -4.08 12.86 7.21
N ASP A 86 -5.20 12.93 7.89
CA ASP A 86 -5.34 12.39 9.24
C ASP A 86 -5.65 10.88 9.22
N GLU A 87 -5.72 10.27 10.40
CA GLU A 87 -6.04 8.84 10.55
C GLU A 87 -7.54 8.54 10.30
N SER A 88 -8.40 9.54 10.09
CA SER A 88 -9.82 9.34 9.77
C SER A 88 -10.02 8.71 8.40
N GLY A 89 -9.08 8.98 7.49
CA GLY A 89 -9.10 8.49 6.11
C GLY A 89 -10.03 9.29 5.18
N ASN A 90 -10.58 10.42 5.66
CA ASN A 90 -11.37 11.32 4.82
C ASN A 90 -10.46 12.03 3.81
N ILE A 91 -10.87 12.05 2.56
CA ILE A 91 -10.15 12.75 1.49
C ILE A 91 -10.87 14.08 1.22
N PRO A 92 -10.22 15.25 1.47
CA PRO A 92 -10.88 16.56 1.45
C PRO A 92 -11.10 17.09 0.02
N PHE A 93 -11.75 16.33 -0.81
CA PHE A 93 -12.11 16.68 -2.18
C PHE A 93 -13.55 16.26 -2.50
N GLU A 94 -14.12 16.94 -3.49
CA GLU A 94 -15.44 16.62 -4.02
C GLU A 94 -15.47 15.26 -4.74
N ASP A 95 -16.68 14.75 -4.97
CA ASP A 95 -16.88 13.52 -5.72
C ASP A 95 -16.33 13.66 -7.14
N LYS A 96 -15.63 12.61 -7.60
CA LYS A 96 -15.06 12.53 -8.95
C LYS A 96 -14.10 13.67 -9.33
N TYR A 97 -13.49 14.30 -8.32
CA TYR A 97 -12.52 15.38 -8.54
C TYR A 97 -11.27 14.92 -9.30
N PHE A 98 -10.81 13.68 -9.02
CA PHE A 98 -9.63 13.12 -9.67
C PHE A 98 -9.98 12.24 -10.86
N ASP A 99 -9.25 12.40 -11.95
CA ASP A 99 -9.38 11.52 -13.10
C ASP A 99 -8.82 10.11 -12.81
N LEU A 100 -7.80 10.03 -11.92
CA LEU A 100 -7.24 8.78 -11.45
C LEU A 100 -6.88 8.88 -9.96
N VAL A 101 -7.33 7.93 -9.17
CA VAL A 101 -6.80 7.67 -7.82
C VAL A 101 -5.88 6.46 -7.87
N PHE A 102 -4.65 6.66 -7.45
CA PHE A 102 -3.63 5.63 -7.35
C PHE A 102 -3.32 5.34 -5.88
N SER A 103 -3.28 4.07 -5.49
CA SER A 103 -2.92 3.65 -4.13
C SER A 103 -2.14 2.34 -4.20
N ASN A 104 -0.91 2.35 -3.69
CA ASN A 104 -0.01 1.22 -3.82
C ASN A 104 0.58 0.81 -2.48
N SER A 105 0.16 -0.34 -1.96
CA SER A 105 0.58 -0.88 -0.66
C SER A 105 0.27 0.05 0.50
N VAL A 106 -0.97 0.52 0.57
CA VAL A 106 -1.49 1.44 1.60
C VAL A 106 -2.66 0.84 2.35
N ILE A 107 -3.66 0.29 1.63
CA ILE A 107 -4.91 -0.20 2.24
C ILE A 107 -4.67 -1.24 3.34
N GLU A 108 -3.61 -2.04 3.26
CA GLU A 108 -3.23 -2.98 4.30
C GLU A 108 -2.83 -2.31 5.62
N HIS A 109 -2.40 -1.04 5.58
CA HIS A 109 -2.04 -0.24 6.75
C HIS A 109 -3.20 0.60 7.29
N VAL A 110 -4.33 0.64 6.58
CA VAL A 110 -5.57 1.25 7.04
C VAL A 110 -6.23 0.30 8.03
N THR A 111 -5.75 0.33 9.27
CA THR A 111 -6.17 -0.56 10.35
C THR A 111 -6.73 0.23 11.52
N VAL A 112 -6.50 -0.20 12.74
CA VAL A 112 -6.84 0.53 13.96
C VAL A 112 -5.89 1.72 14.19
N ASP A 113 -6.22 2.63 15.11
CA ASP A 113 -5.34 3.75 15.45
C ASP A 113 -3.95 3.26 15.85
N LYS A 114 -2.92 3.97 15.41
CA LYS A 114 -1.52 3.54 15.61
C LYS A 114 -1.15 3.34 17.08
N ASN A 115 -1.72 4.14 17.98
CA ASN A 115 -1.54 4.00 19.43
C ASN A 115 -2.19 2.72 20.00
N GLN A 116 -3.19 2.14 19.32
CA GLN A 116 -3.93 0.95 19.75
C GLN A 116 -3.39 -0.35 19.13
N VAL A 117 -2.54 -0.26 18.11
CA VAL A 117 -2.04 -1.42 17.34
C VAL A 117 -1.46 -2.52 18.23
N TYR A 118 -0.76 -2.16 19.30
CA TYR A 118 -0.15 -3.11 20.24
C TYR A 118 -1.10 -3.57 21.36
N ASN A 119 -2.17 -2.84 21.61
CA ASN A 119 -3.12 -3.10 22.70
C ASN A 119 -4.22 -4.07 22.28
N ILE A 120 -4.62 -4.04 21.01
CA ILE A 120 -5.63 -4.96 20.47
C ILE A 120 -4.95 -6.30 20.17
N THR A 121 -5.10 -7.25 21.09
CA THR A 121 -4.51 -8.60 21.03
C THR A 121 -5.46 -9.66 20.48
N SER A 122 -6.75 -9.35 20.38
CA SER A 122 -7.76 -10.21 19.75
C SER A 122 -7.63 -10.19 18.23
N THR A 123 -7.43 -11.35 17.61
CA THR A 123 -7.35 -11.49 16.14
C THR A 123 -8.66 -11.08 15.47
N LYS A 124 -9.80 -11.49 16.05
CA LYS A 124 -11.13 -11.17 15.55
C LYS A 124 -11.39 -9.68 15.56
N THR A 125 -11.23 -9.05 16.72
CA THR A 125 -11.46 -7.60 16.90
C THR A 125 -10.58 -6.78 15.97
N PHE A 126 -9.28 -7.10 15.88
CA PHE A 126 -8.36 -6.39 14.99
C PHE A 126 -8.76 -6.52 13.53
N LYS A 127 -9.14 -7.73 13.08
CA LYS A 127 -9.57 -7.97 11.70
C LYS A 127 -10.86 -7.22 11.38
N GLU A 128 -11.86 -7.26 12.25
CA GLU A 128 -13.16 -6.59 12.04
C GLU A 128 -12.99 -5.07 11.96
N GLN A 129 -12.25 -4.46 12.89
CA GLN A 129 -12.02 -3.02 12.90
C GLN A 129 -11.16 -2.58 11.71
N SER A 130 -10.14 -3.37 11.34
CA SER A 130 -9.32 -3.07 10.16
C SER A 130 -10.15 -3.14 8.88
N LEU A 131 -10.98 -4.16 8.72
CA LEU A 131 -11.81 -4.30 7.52
C LEU A 131 -12.85 -3.18 7.40
N ALA A 132 -13.43 -2.74 8.52
CA ALA A 132 -14.35 -1.60 8.53
C ALA A 132 -13.67 -0.29 8.07
N ARG A 133 -12.43 -0.04 8.52
CA ARG A 133 -11.64 1.13 8.06
C ARG A 133 -11.20 0.99 6.60
N GLN A 134 -10.77 -0.20 6.19
CA GLN A 134 -10.42 -0.50 4.79
C GLN A 134 -11.62 -0.31 3.85
N SER A 135 -12.84 -0.63 4.33
CA SER A 135 -14.07 -0.38 3.57
C SER A 135 -14.30 1.12 3.35
N ARG A 136 -14.22 1.93 4.41
CA ARG A 136 -14.36 3.39 4.30
C ARG A 136 -13.30 3.98 3.36
N PHE A 137 -12.06 3.54 3.48
CA PHE A 137 -10.98 3.96 2.60
C PHE A 137 -11.24 3.62 1.13
N ALA A 138 -11.76 2.41 0.86
CA ALA A 138 -12.16 2.00 -0.49
C ALA A 138 -13.35 2.83 -1.02
N GLU A 139 -14.30 3.20 -0.16
CA GLU A 139 -15.42 4.08 -0.51
C GLU A 139 -14.94 5.48 -0.86
N GLU A 140 -13.99 6.05 -0.10
CA GLU A 140 -13.40 7.35 -0.41
C GLU A 140 -12.63 7.33 -1.75
N ILE A 141 -11.86 6.26 -2.03
CA ILE A 141 -11.21 6.09 -3.34
C ILE A 141 -12.25 6.12 -4.47
N LYS A 142 -13.34 5.39 -4.30
CA LYS A 142 -14.43 5.34 -5.28
C LYS A 142 -15.18 6.66 -5.39
N ARG A 143 -15.32 7.40 -4.29
CA ARG A 143 -15.99 8.68 -4.24
C ARG A 143 -15.20 9.75 -5.01
N VAL A 144 -13.93 9.96 -4.66
CA VAL A 144 -13.15 11.07 -5.22
C VAL A 144 -12.57 10.78 -6.61
N GLY A 145 -12.45 9.49 -7.00
CA GLY A 145 -11.86 9.08 -8.28
C GLY A 145 -12.90 8.75 -9.34
N LYS A 146 -12.69 9.21 -10.58
CA LYS A 146 -13.41 8.71 -11.76
C LYS A 146 -12.93 7.30 -12.11
N LYS A 147 -11.61 7.11 -12.08
CA LYS A 147 -10.88 5.86 -12.27
C LYS A 147 -10.00 5.59 -11.07
N TYR A 148 -9.66 4.33 -10.82
CA TYR A 148 -8.71 4.01 -9.75
C TYR A 148 -7.85 2.79 -10.05
N PHE A 149 -6.67 2.80 -9.44
CA PHE A 149 -5.74 1.68 -9.35
C PHE A 149 -5.37 1.48 -7.88
N VAL A 150 -5.73 0.35 -7.31
CA VAL A 150 -5.40 -0.01 -5.92
C VAL A 150 -4.66 -1.32 -5.89
N GLN A 151 -3.48 -1.34 -5.27
CA GLN A 151 -2.68 -2.55 -5.11
C GLN A 151 -2.41 -2.82 -3.64
N THR A 152 -2.46 -4.09 -3.24
CA THR A 152 -2.11 -4.56 -1.90
C THR A 152 -1.39 -5.89 -1.95
N PRO A 153 -0.46 -6.20 -1.02
CA PRO A 153 0.12 -7.53 -0.88
C PRO A 153 -0.97 -8.58 -0.58
N TYR A 154 -0.82 -9.76 -1.17
CA TYR A 154 -1.76 -10.84 -0.96
C TYR A 154 -1.45 -11.63 0.32
N LYS A 155 -2.46 -11.83 1.17
CA LYS A 155 -2.34 -12.48 2.48
C LYS A 155 -1.69 -13.87 2.43
N HIS A 156 -1.99 -14.67 1.39
CA HIS A 156 -1.52 -16.05 1.27
C HIS A 156 -0.26 -16.20 0.42
N PHE A 157 0.47 -15.13 0.16
CA PHE A 157 1.79 -15.24 -0.45
C PHE A 157 2.80 -15.80 0.56
N ILE A 158 3.74 -16.64 0.11
CA ILE A 158 4.64 -17.41 0.98
C ILE A 158 5.56 -16.58 1.87
N VAL A 159 5.91 -15.35 1.43
CA VAL A 159 6.76 -14.42 2.18
C VAL A 159 6.00 -13.13 2.44
N GLU A 160 5.77 -12.83 3.70
CA GLU A 160 5.12 -11.58 4.11
C GLU A 160 6.07 -10.39 3.85
N SER A 161 5.56 -9.36 3.15
CA SER A 161 6.37 -8.27 2.59
C SER A 161 6.87 -7.26 3.62
N HIS A 162 6.17 -7.09 4.75
CA HIS A 162 6.53 -6.08 5.77
C HIS A 162 7.69 -6.55 6.65
N LEU A 163 7.76 -7.84 6.93
CA LEU A 163 8.82 -8.43 7.77
C LEU A 163 9.85 -9.23 6.97
N TRP A 164 9.53 -9.62 5.72
CA TRP A 164 10.29 -10.59 4.92
C TRP A 164 10.47 -11.93 5.63
N PHE A 165 9.37 -12.40 6.19
CA PHE A 165 9.29 -13.62 6.97
C PHE A 165 8.22 -14.57 6.38
N PRO A 166 8.31 -15.89 6.56
CA PRO A 166 7.27 -16.80 6.09
C PRO A 166 5.88 -16.41 6.58
N SER A 167 4.91 -16.30 5.67
CA SER A 167 3.55 -15.78 5.97
C SER A 167 2.74 -16.67 6.94
N LEU A 168 3.23 -17.87 7.25
CA LEU A 168 2.61 -18.78 8.22
C LEU A 168 2.32 -18.12 9.57
N TYR A 169 3.16 -17.17 10.01
CA TYR A 169 2.93 -16.47 11.29
C TYR A 169 1.64 -15.64 11.33
N LEU A 170 1.11 -15.25 10.17
CA LEU A 170 -0.15 -14.50 10.07
C LEU A 170 -1.39 -15.32 10.51
N TYR A 171 -1.24 -16.64 10.61
CA TYR A 171 -2.30 -17.54 11.09
C TYR A 171 -2.22 -17.78 12.60
N LEU A 172 -1.17 -17.32 13.26
CA LEU A 172 -1.05 -17.37 14.71
C LEU A 172 -2.01 -16.36 15.37
N PRO A 173 -2.44 -16.58 16.62
CA PRO A 173 -3.15 -15.57 17.39
C PRO A 173 -2.40 -14.23 17.40
N ARG A 174 -3.11 -13.10 17.28
CA ARG A 174 -2.49 -11.78 17.19
C ARG A 174 -1.53 -11.46 18.34
N LYS A 175 -1.85 -11.90 19.56
CA LYS A 175 -0.94 -11.76 20.71
C LYS A 175 0.43 -12.37 20.44
N ILE A 176 0.47 -13.53 19.75
CA ILE A 176 1.72 -14.21 19.37
C ILE A 176 2.38 -13.47 18.21
N GLN A 177 1.63 -13.01 17.22
CA GLN A 177 2.17 -12.20 16.13
C GLN A 177 2.89 -10.95 16.66
N ILE A 178 2.28 -10.21 17.59
CA ILE A 178 2.87 -9.01 18.20
C ILE A 178 4.18 -9.36 18.93
N LYS A 179 4.19 -10.46 19.73
CA LYS A 179 5.41 -10.91 20.42
C LYS A 179 6.51 -11.28 19.43
N LEU A 180 6.16 -12.03 18.37
CA LEU A 180 7.10 -12.44 17.33
C LEU A 180 7.70 -11.23 16.60
N ILE A 181 6.88 -10.26 16.20
CA ILE A 181 7.35 -9.04 15.54
C ILE A 181 8.29 -8.26 16.45
N ARG A 182 7.93 -8.07 17.74
CA ARG A 182 8.81 -7.41 18.72
C ARG A 182 10.15 -8.14 18.89
N PHE A 183 10.13 -9.47 18.92
CA PHE A 183 11.32 -10.30 19.02
C PHE A 183 12.19 -10.17 17.76
N LEU A 184 11.61 -10.35 16.57
CA LEU A 184 12.32 -10.24 15.29
C LEU A 184 12.89 -8.83 15.06
N ASN A 185 12.20 -7.78 15.49
CA ASN A 185 12.69 -6.40 15.36
C ASN A 185 14.04 -6.15 16.06
N LYS A 186 14.45 -6.99 17.01
CA LYS A 186 15.75 -6.86 17.69
C LYS A 186 16.94 -7.25 16.81
N PHE A 187 16.78 -8.27 15.94
CA PHE A 187 17.90 -8.82 15.16
C PHE A 187 17.60 -9.11 13.71
N TRP A 188 16.32 -9.10 13.27
CA TRP A 188 15.95 -9.45 11.90
C TRP A 188 16.36 -8.36 10.90
N ILE A 189 16.35 -8.72 9.60
CA ILE A 189 16.83 -7.88 8.51
C ILE A 189 15.91 -6.67 8.30
N LYS A 190 14.60 -6.87 8.42
CA LYS A 190 13.58 -5.83 8.22
C LYS A 190 12.75 -5.67 9.49
N ARG A 191 12.64 -4.43 9.95
CA ARG A 191 11.79 -4.06 11.09
C ARG A 191 10.43 -3.61 10.59
N THR A 192 9.39 -3.92 11.35
CA THR A 192 8.01 -3.50 11.05
C THR A 192 7.21 -3.30 12.34
N SER A 193 6.08 -2.59 12.22
CA SER A 193 5.04 -2.53 13.23
C SER A 193 3.94 -3.56 12.90
N PRO A 194 3.17 -4.09 13.85
CA PRO A 194 2.02 -4.95 13.59
C PRO A 194 0.76 -4.15 13.18
N ASP A 195 0.93 -3.10 12.38
CA ASP A 195 -0.11 -2.16 11.95
C ASP A 195 -0.71 -2.50 10.58
N PHE A 196 -0.58 -3.72 10.12
CA PHE A 196 -1.11 -4.15 8.84
C PHE A 196 -2.10 -5.32 8.97
N SER A 197 -3.10 -5.30 8.12
CA SER A 197 -4.13 -6.34 7.96
C SER A 197 -4.22 -6.72 6.48
N LEU A 198 -3.56 -7.82 6.10
CA LEU A 198 -3.53 -8.27 4.72
C LEU A 198 -4.88 -8.86 4.30
N LEU A 199 -5.30 -8.54 3.08
CA LEU A 199 -6.57 -8.94 2.51
C LEU A 199 -6.49 -10.28 1.79
N THR A 200 -7.56 -11.08 1.90
CA THR A 200 -7.81 -12.21 1.01
C THR A 200 -8.39 -11.73 -0.32
N ILE A 201 -8.46 -12.60 -1.31
CA ILE A 201 -9.11 -12.27 -2.59
C ILE A 201 -10.58 -11.89 -2.38
N ASN A 202 -11.28 -12.59 -1.48
CA ASN A 202 -12.70 -12.32 -1.22
C ASN A 202 -12.90 -10.99 -0.48
N ASP A 203 -12.06 -10.69 0.53
CA ASP A 203 -12.11 -9.41 1.21
C ASP A 203 -11.87 -8.27 0.17
N PHE A 204 -10.84 -8.39 -0.67
CA PHE A 204 -10.47 -7.37 -1.66
C PHE A 204 -11.53 -7.19 -2.76
N LYS A 205 -12.13 -8.28 -3.25
CA LYS A 205 -13.26 -8.23 -4.18
C LYS A 205 -14.49 -7.56 -3.56
N GLY A 206 -14.75 -7.81 -2.28
CA GLY A 206 -15.84 -7.15 -1.55
C GLY A 206 -15.68 -5.64 -1.48
N LEU A 207 -14.43 -5.16 -1.25
CA LEU A 207 -14.11 -3.73 -1.21
C LEU A 207 -14.22 -3.05 -2.59
N PHE A 208 -13.88 -3.76 -3.67
CA PHE A 208 -13.82 -3.26 -5.04
C PHE A 208 -14.62 -4.14 -6.01
N SER A 209 -15.91 -4.35 -5.71
CA SER A 209 -16.78 -5.29 -6.46
C SER A 209 -16.96 -4.93 -7.94
N GLU A 210 -16.90 -3.65 -8.28
CA GLU A 210 -17.01 -3.13 -9.64
C GLU A 210 -15.69 -3.12 -10.44
N ALA A 211 -14.58 -3.46 -9.79
CA ALA A 211 -13.26 -3.40 -10.39
C ALA A 211 -12.86 -4.72 -11.06
N LYS A 212 -12.05 -4.61 -12.11
CA LYS A 212 -11.26 -5.73 -12.63
C LYS A 212 -10.17 -6.09 -11.62
N ILE A 213 -10.22 -7.31 -11.09
CA ILE A 213 -9.20 -7.80 -10.14
C ILE A 213 -8.11 -8.57 -10.90
N ILE A 214 -6.87 -8.06 -10.83
CA ILE A 214 -5.68 -8.70 -11.38
C ILE A 214 -4.86 -9.31 -10.25
N LYS A 215 -4.45 -10.58 -10.44
CA LYS A 215 -3.52 -11.29 -9.55
C LYS A 215 -2.10 -11.11 -10.10
N GLU A 216 -1.33 -10.24 -9.47
CA GLU A 216 0.10 -10.11 -9.82
C GLU A 216 0.85 -11.31 -9.28
N LYS A 217 1.56 -12.03 -10.18
CA LYS A 217 2.26 -13.27 -9.85
C LYS A 217 3.76 -13.06 -9.67
N SER A 218 4.34 -13.84 -8.76
CA SER A 218 5.77 -14.04 -8.60
C SER A 218 6.03 -15.52 -8.42
N PHE A 219 6.89 -16.12 -9.27
CA PHE A 219 7.14 -17.57 -9.29
C PHE A 219 5.83 -18.40 -9.31
N PHE A 220 4.90 -18.05 -10.21
CA PHE A 220 3.57 -18.67 -10.38
C PHE A 220 2.58 -18.44 -9.21
N LEU A 221 3.02 -17.96 -8.06
CA LEU A 221 2.17 -17.66 -6.90
C LEU A 221 1.64 -16.22 -6.97
N THR A 222 0.41 -16.02 -6.54
CA THR A 222 -0.16 -14.67 -6.39
C THR A 222 0.57 -13.94 -5.28
N LYS A 223 1.25 -12.84 -5.60
CA LYS A 223 2.01 -12.01 -4.66
C LYS A 223 1.23 -10.81 -4.20
N SER A 224 0.50 -10.17 -5.10
CA SER A 224 -0.36 -9.03 -4.77
C SER A 224 -1.66 -9.05 -5.56
N LEU A 225 -2.62 -8.30 -5.08
CA LEU A 225 -3.91 -8.08 -5.70
C LEU A 225 -3.98 -6.64 -6.20
N ILE A 226 -4.57 -6.45 -7.38
CA ILE A 226 -4.73 -5.15 -8.00
C ILE A 226 -6.19 -5.01 -8.40
N ALA A 227 -6.84 -3.92 -7.97
CA ALA A 227 -8.17 -3.53 -8.42
C ALA A 227 -8.04 -2.34 -9.37
N ILE A 228 -8.65 -2.44 -10.54
CA ILE A 228 -8.63 -1.41 -11.57
C ILE A 228 -10.07 -1.14 -12.03
N LYS A 229 -10.44 0.13 -12.03
CA LYS A 229 -11.64 0.66 -12.70
C LYS A 229 -11.19 1.75 -13.67
N ASN A 230 -11.52 1.57 -14.93
CA ASN A 230 -11.38 2.56 -16.01
C ASN A 230 -12.68 3.30 -16.22
#